data_7d0247ae590a1149f5aba7b695dffc86
#
_entry.id   7d0247ae590a1149f5aba7b695dffc86
#
_cell.length_a   1.000
_cell.length_b   1.000
_cell.length_c   1.000
_cell.angle_alpha   90.00
_cell.angle_beta   90.00
_cell.angle_gamma   90.00
#
_symmetry.space_group_name_H-M   'P 1'
#
loop_
_entity.id
_entity.type
_entity.pdbx_description
1 polymer ?
#
loop_
_entity_poly.entity_id
_entity_poly.type
_entity_poly.pdbx_seq_one_letter_code
_entity_poly.pdbx_strand_id
1 'polypeptide(L)'
;MHIPKIILILLSFTASLCSAQEKNIAKQYLLTGLINKKIPVELQIAVYHNIVTGNITYLNTKAKKPIKIIGRVDEKNQYSIHEFEKNGNISGSIYASLKGNQLKGDWWATKSDTSYAASLTIKNNENIKAEMFLPGDRNQVAGEYFYQYGEKGYQGNITIRKVTGNSFSYEIGSVTHDPGRNIADASGTAVLKDNQFIIEVNKSCKFLVRFYNGFLIISEENSTQLNDCQFGFNATLAGIYLKTK
;
A
#
# COMPACT_ATOMS: atom_id res chain seq x y z
N MET A 1 10.20 71.80 -33.85
CA MET A 1 10.67 70.40 -33.90
C MET A 1 10.02 69.64 -32.69
N HIS A 2 8.87 68.98 -32.91
CA HIS A 2 8.10 68.30 -31.86
C HIS A 2 8.47 66.82 -31.87
N ILE A 3 8.98 66.31 -30.71
CA ILE A 3 9.27 64.93 -30.49
C ILE A 3 8.03 64.27 -29.82
N PRO A 4 7.41 63.26 -30.43
CA PRO A 4 6.28 62.58 -29.78
C PRO A 4 6.77 61.65 -28.65
N LYS A 5 6.16 61.76 -27.49
CA LYS A 5 6.35 60.89 -26.35
C LYS A 5 5.68 59.53 -26.66
N ILE A 6 6.48 58.50 -26.87
CA ILE A 6 6.00 57.13 -26.97
C ILE A 6 5.75 56.63 -25.54
N ILE A 7 4.49 56.42 -25.20
CA ILE A 7 4.08 55.77 -23.95
C ILE A 7 4.18 54.27 -24.16
N LEU A 8 5.19 53.64 -23.54
CA LEU A 8 5.40 52.21 -23.52
C LEU A 8 4.46 51.63 -22.45
N ILE A 9 3.32 51.06 -22.86
CA ILE A 9 2.43 50.32 -21.96
C ILE A 9 3.03 48.91 -21.76
N LEU A 10 3.68 48.71 -20.61
CA LEU A 10 4.06 47.36 -20.16
C LEU A 10 2.78 46.60 -19.73
N LEU A 11 2.27 45.73 -20.60
CA LEU A 11 1.30 44.73 -20.20
C LEU A 11 2.03 43.70 -19.35
N SER A 12 1.91 43.78 -18.03
CA SER A 12 2.28 42.72 -17.10
C SER A 12 1.31 41.56 -17.25
N PHE A 13 1.71 40.53 -18.01
CA PHE A 13 1.05 39.24 -18.01
C PHE A 13 1.32 38.61 -16.65
N THR A 14 0.43 38.75 -15.69
CA THR A 14 0.38 37.88 -14.52
C THR A 14 -0.13 36.52 -14.98
N ALA A 15 0.78 35.63 -15.29
CA ALA A 15 0.49 34.20 -15.42
C ALA A 15 0.05 33.72 -14.04
N SER A 16 -1.27 33.68 -13.81
CA SER A 16 -1.86 32.95 -12.69
C SER A 16 -1.46 31.50 -12.91
N LEU A 17 -0.43 31.05 -12.18
CA LEU A 17 -0.18 29.64 -11.97
C LEU A 17 -1.40 29.09 -11.24
N CYS A 18 -2.39 28.65 -12.03
CA CYS A 18 -3.46 27.81 -11.55
C CYS A 18 -2.77 26.49 -11.15
N SER A 19 -2.32 26.44 -9.89
CA SER A 19 -1.91 25.20 -9.24
C SER A 19 -3.17 24.33 -9.29
N ALA A 20 -3.23 23.44 -10.27
CA ALA A 20 -4.22 22.39 -10.30
C ALA A 20 -3.97 21.58 -9.03
N GLN A 21 -4.75 21.89 -8.00
CA GLN A 21 -4.84 21.09 -6.79
C GLN A 21 -5.25 19.70 -7.29
N GLU A 22 -4.31 18.76 -7.35
CA GLU A 22 -4.63 17.37 -7.67
C GLU A 22 -5.80 17.01 -6.76
N LYS A 23 -6.96 16.85 -7.38
CA LYS A 23 -8.16 16.47 -6.64
C LYS A 23 -7.80 15.17 -5.96
N ASN A 24 -7.85 15.14 -4.63
CA ASN A 24 -7.71 13.95 -3.79
C ASN A 24 -8.86 12.98 -4.08
N ILE A 25 -8.85 12.39 -5.28
CA ILE A 25 -9.87 11.50 -5.81
C ILE A 25 -9.25 10.11 -5.94
N ALA A 26 -9.88 9.13 -5.33
CA ALA A 26 -9.62 7.73 -5.54
C ALA A 26 -10.67 7.15 -6.50
N LYS A 27 -10.32 6.09 -7.19
CA LYS A 27 -11.24 5.37 -8.06
C LYS A 27 -11.68 4.09 -7.38
N GLN A 28 -12.99 3.94 -7.20
CA GLN A 28 -13.60 2.73 -6.64
C GLN A 28 -14.13 1.85 -7.76
N TYR A 29 -13.96 0.54 -7.60
CA TYR A 29 -14.48 -0.49 -8.51
C TYR A 29 -15.23 -1.55 -7.70
N LEU A 30 -16.37 -1.97 -8.24
CA LEU A 30 -17.06 -3.18 -7.84
C LEU A 30 -16.86 -4.22 -8.95
N LEU A 31 -16.21 -5.33 -8.63
CA LEU A 31 -15.97 -6.43 -9.55
C LEU A 31 -16.65 -7.70 -9.03
N THR A 32 -17.17 -8.51 -9.94
CA THR A 32 -17.68 -9.85 -9.63
C THR A 32 -17.11 -10.88 -10.57
N GLY A 33 -16.93 -12.10 -10.10
CA GLY A 33 -16.39 -13.17 -10.94
C GLY A 33 -16.13 -14.45 -10.20
N LEU A 34 -15.20 -15.24 -10.73
CA LEU A 34 -14.90 -16.57 -10.23
C LEU A 34 -13.40 -16.75 -9.98
N ILE A 35 -13.09 -17.42 -8.88
CA ILE A 35 -11.79 -18.06 -8.64
C ILE A 35 -11.97 -19.54 -8.95
N ASN A 36 -10.98 -20.14 -9.66
CA ASN A 36 -11.01 -21.55 -10.08
C ASN A 36 -12.29 -21.95 -10.86
N LYS A 37 -12.90 -21.02 -11.62
CA LYS A 37 -14.17 -21.23 -12.34
C LYS A 37 -15.35 -21.70 -11.47
N LYS A 38 -15.20 -21.79 -10.16
CA LYS A 38 -16.18 -22.40 -9.23
C LYS A 38 -16.53 -21.53 -8.04
N ILE A 39 -15.62 -20.71 -7.55
CA ILE A 39 -15.78 -19.93 -6.31
C ILE A 39 -16.23 -18.52 -6.69
N PRO A 40 -17.50 -18.18 -6.53
CA PRO A 40 -17.99 -16.84 -6.86
C PRO A 40 -17.52 -15.85 -5.78
N VAL A 41 -16.97 -14.72 -6.25
CA VAL A 41 -16.48 -13.64 -5.40
C VAL A 41 -16.98 -12.29 -5.87
N GLU A 42 -17.12 -11.39 -4.91
CA GLU A 42 -17.27 -9.97 -5.10
C GLU A 42 -16.06 -9.25 -4.53
N LEU A 43 -15.47 -8.36 -5.32
CA LEU A 43 -14.30 -7.59 -4.97
C LEU A 43 -14.66 -6.10 -5.06
N GLN A 44 -14.69 -5.41 -3.92
CA GLN A 44 -14.84 -3.96 -3.86
C GLN A 44 -13.49 -3.35 -3.52
N ILE A 45 -12.90 -2.63 -4.46
CA ILE A 45 -11.61 -1.99 -4.31
C ILE A 45 -11.67 -0.50 -4.58
N ALA A 46 -10.86 0.24 -3.83
CA ALA A 46 -10.55 1.63 -4.12
C ALA A 46 -9.07 1.77 -4.42
N VAL A 47 -8.75 2.55 -5.45
CA VAL A 47 -7.39 2.80 -5.93
C VAL A 47 -7.07 4.27 -5.75
N TYR A 48 -6.02 4.57 -5.02
CA TYR A 48 -5.49 5.91 -4.83
C TYR A 48 -3.99 5.91 -5.10
N HIS A 49 -3.56 6.67 -6.11
CA HIS A 49 -2.23 6.52 -6.68
C HIS A 49 -1.97 5.05 -7.07
N ASN A 50 -0.97 4.42 -6.46
CA ASN A 50 -0.62 3.01 -6.69
C ASN A 50 -1.11 2.08 -5.55
N ILE A 51 -1.90 2.59 -4.61
CA ILE A 51 -2.39 1.82 -3.46
C ILE A 51 -3.79 1.33 -3.72
N VAL A 52 -4.02 0.06 -3.41
CA VAL A 52 -5.31 -0.61 -3.49
C VAL A 52 -5.76 -1.00 -2.09
N THR A 53 -6.98 -0.67 -1.71
CA THR A 53 -7.61 -1.15 -0.48
C THR A 53 -9.08 -1.46 -0.70
N GLY A 54 -9.64 -2.33 0.11
CA GLY A 54 -11.04 -2.71 -0.04
C GLY A 54 -11.36 -4.01 0.67
N ASN A 55 -12.30 -4.76 0.08
CA ASN A 55 -12.74 -6.04 0.62
C ASN A 55 -13.00 -7.05 -0.51
N ILE A 56 -12.76 -8.33 -0.22
CA ILE A 56 -13.25 -9.46 -1.00
C ILE A 56 -14.29 -10.23 -0.20
N THR A 57 -15.36 -10.65 -0.86
CA THR A 57 -16.43 -11.45 -0.28
C THR A 57 -16.61 -12.73 -1.07
N TYR A 58 -16.49 -13.88 -0.41
CA TYR A 58 -16.76 -15.20 -0.99
C TYR A 58 -18.26 -15.49 -0.92
N LEU A 59 -18.93 -15.52 -2.08
CA LEU A 59 -20.40 -15.57 -2.15
C LEU A 59 -20.97 -16.96 -1.88
N ASN A 60 -20.14 -18.01 -1.97
CA ASN A 60 -20.51 -19.40 -1.65
C ASN A 60 -20.42 -19.75 -0.16
N THR A 61 -19.97 -18.82 0.69
CA THR A 61 -19.93 -19.04 2.16
C THR A 61 -21.24 -18.60 2.81
N LYS A 62 -21.69 -19.31 3.83
CA LYS A 62 -22.93 -18.95 4.56
C LYS A 62 -22.87 -17.54 5.15
N ALA A 63 -21.73 -17.16 5.70
CA ALA A 63 -21.58 -15.91 6.43
C ALA A 63 -21.34 -14.69 5.51
N LYS A 64 -20.87 -14.90 4.27
CA LYS A 64 -20.53 -13.84 3.30
C LYS A 64 -19.78 -12.66 3.95
N LYS A 65 -18.84 -12.96 4.86
CA LYS A 65 -18.09 -11.93 5.58
C LYS A 65 -17.06 -11.31 4.66
N PRO A 66 -17.00 -9.98 4.55
CA PRO A 66 -15.94 -9.31 3.80
C PRO A 66 -14.59 -9.51 4.50
N ILE A 67 -13.57 -9.83 3.72
CA ILE A 67 -12.17 -9.94 4.14
C ILE A 67 -11.46 -8.70 3.64
N LYS A 68 -10.73 -8.01 4.51
CA LYS A 68 -9.98 -6.81 4.14
C LYS A 68 -8.89 -7.16 3.15
N ILE A 69 -8.77 -6.36 2.10
CA ILE A 69 -7.69 -6.46 1.15
C ILE A 69 -6.88 -5.17 1.11
N ILE A 70 -5.56 -5.33 0.95
CA ILE A 70 -4.63 -4.24 0.74
C ILE A 70 -3.63 -4.69 -0.31
N GLY A 71 -3.21 -3.76 -1.19
CA GLY A 71 -2.28 -4.10 -2.25
C GLY A 71 -1.75 -2.89 -2.97
N ARG A 72 -1.16 -3.17 -4.12
CA ARG A 72 -0.62 -2.16 -5.04
C ARG A 72 -1.06 -2.45 -6.46
N VAL A 73 -1.05 -1.42 -7.27
CA VAL A 73 -1.18 -1.51 -8.72
C VAL A 73 -0.02 -0.74 -9.36
N ASP A 74 0.60 -1.31 -10.38
CA ASP A 74 1.66 -0.64 -11.14
C ASP A 74 1.13 0.16 -12.34
N GLU A 75 2.02 0.85 -13.04
CA GLU A 75 1.71 1.65 -14.22
C GLU A 75 1.19 0.80 -15.41
N LYS A 76 1.43 -0.52 -15.39
CA LYS A 76 0.94 -1.48 -16.38
C LYS A 76 -0.41 -2.10 -16.00
N ASN A 77 -1.06 -1.57 -14.96
CA ASN A 77 -2.29 -2.12 -14.37
C ASN A 77 -2.15 -3.56 -13.86
N GLN A 78 -0.96 -3.93 -13.34
CA GLN A 78 -0.75 -5.18 -12.66
C GLN A 78 -1.06 -4.98 -11.17
N TYR A 79 -2.00 -5.74 -10.68
CA TYR A 79 -2.47 -5.69 -9.30
C TYR A 79 -1.80 -6.79 -8.49
N SER A 80 -1.27 -6.42 -7.33
CA SER A 80 -0.82 -7.33 -6.28
C SER A 80 -1.62 -7.02 -5.02
N ILE A 81 -2.58 -7.86 -4.69
CA ILE A 81 -3.58 -7.63 -3.63
C ILE A 81 -3.51 -8.79 -2.65
N HIS A 82 -3.50 -8.49 -1.34
CA HIS A 82 -3.42 -9.48 -0.28
C HIS A 82 -4.66 -9.43 0.61
N GLU A 83 -5.18 -10.62 0.95
CA GLU A 83 -6.31 -10.81 1.86
C GLU A 83 -5.80 -10.88 3.29
N PHE A 84 -6.20 -9.92 4.15
CA PHE A 84 -5.75 -9.82 5.53
C PHE A 84 -6.81 -10.29 6.50
N GLU A 85 -6.48 -11.26 7.34
CA GLU A 85 -7.20 -11.55 8.56
C GLU A 85 -6.97 -10.42 9.59
N LYS A 86 -7.83 -10.33 10.61
CA LYS A 86 -7.75 -9.25 11.62
C LYS A 86 -6.43 -9.21 12.40
N ASN A 87 -5.75 -10.34 12.53
CA ASN A 87 -4.46 -10.47 13.20
C ASN A 87 -3.26 -10.18 12.31
N GLY A 88 -3.49 -9.80 11.03
CA GLY A 88 -2.45 -9.51 10.07
C GLY A 88 -1.99 -10.72 9.24
N ASN A 89 -2.50 -11.93 9.48
CA ASN A 89 -2.22 -13.06 8.62
C ASN A 89 -2.81 -12.85 7.23
N ILE A 90 -2.05 -13.24 6.21
CA ILE A 90 -2.49 -13.20 4.82
C ILE A 90 -3.01 -14.58 4.44
N SER A 91 -4.31 -14.65 4.14
CA SER A 91 -5.00 -15.89 3.76
C SER A 91 -4.91 -16.21 2.29
N GLY A 92 -4.80 -15.17 1.45
CA GLY A 92 -4.68 -15.30 0.01
C GLY A 92 -4.09 -14.05 -0.64
N SER A 93 -3.68 -14.19 -1.89
CA SER A 93 -3.13 -13.09 -2.69
C SER A 93 -3.61 -13.18 -4.13
N ILE A 94 -3.99 -12.04 -4.72
CA ILE A 94 -4.39 -11.93 -6.12
C ILE A 94 -3.28 -11.20 -6.88
N TYR A 95 -2.74 -11.82 -7.92
CA TYR A 95 -1.83 -11.24 -8.87
C TYR A 95 -2.53 -11.21 -10.23
N ALA A 96 -2.97 -10.04 -10.67
CA ALA A 96 -3.86 -9.94 -11.82
C ALA A 96 -3.63 -8.67 -12.63
N SER A 97 -4.02 -8.69 -13.89
CA SER A 97 -3.95 -7.56 -14.82
C SER A 97 -5.35 -7.07 -15.13
N LEU A 98 -5.57 -5.75 -15.04
CA LEU A 98 -6.81 -5.13 -15.47
C LEU A 98 -6.70 -4.67 -16.93
N LYS A 99 -7.49 -5.30 -17.81
CA LYS A 99 -7.58 -4.95 -19.23
C LYS A 99 -9.04 -4.67 -19.60
N GLY A 100 -9.33 -3.43 -20.02
CA GLY A 100 -10.71 -2.98 -20.20
C GLY A 100 -11.51 -3.10 -18.90
N ASN A 101 -12.55 -3.91 -18.89
CA ASN A 101 -13.39 -4.17 -17.73
C ASN A 101 -13.12 -5.53 -17.04
N GLN A 102 -12.04 -6.22 -17.41
CA GLN A 102 -11.71 -7.54 -16.87
C GLN A 102 -10.40 -7.52 -16.08
N LEU A 103 -10.46 -7.98 -14.84
CA LEU A 103 -9.33 -8.31 -13.99
C LEU A 103 -9.07 -9.81 -14.08
N LYS A 104 -7.94 -10.22 -14.67
CA LYS A 104 -7.57 -11.62 -14.87
C LYS A 104 -6.16 -11.88 -14.36
N GLY A 105 -5.99 -13.03 -13.72
CA GLY A 105 -4.71 -13.49 -13.18
C GLY A 105 -4.90 -14.70 -12.29
N ASP A 106 -4.11 -14.77 -11.23
CA ASP A 106 -4.07 -15.88 -10.30
C ASP A 106 -4.40 -15.43 -8.88
N TRP A 107 -5.11 -16.26 -8.16
CA TRP A 107 -5.31 -16.19 -6.72
C TRP A 107 -4.51 -17.31 -6.05
N TRP A 108 -3.70 -16.97 -5.06
CA TRP A 108 -2.84 -17.86 -4.29
C TRP A 108 -3.40 -18.06 -2.90
N ALA A 109 -3.57 -19.33 -2.50
CA ALA A 109 -3.90 -19.70 -1.13
C ALA A 109 -2.62 -19.89 -0.31
N THR A 110 -2.37 -19.03 0.66
CA THR A 110 -1.13 -19.08 1.45
C THR A 110 -0.96 -20.36 2.27
N LYS A 111 -2.08 -21.00 2.70
CA LYS A 111 -2.04 -22.25 3.47
C LYS A 111 -1.60 -23.46 2.67
N SER A 112 -2.02 -23.55 1.42
CA SER A 112 -1.78 -24.73 0.57
C SER A 112 -0.70 -24.52 -0.47
N ASP A 113 -0.18 -23.30 -0.58
CA ASP A 113 0.75 -22.88 -1.63
C ASP A 113 0.22 -23.24 -3.04
N THR A 114 -1.08 -23.09 -3.23
CA THR A 114 -1.77 -23.46 -4.45
C THR A 114 -2.31 -22.23 -5.14
N SER A 115 -2.12 -22.13 -6.46
CA SER A 115 -2.69 -21.06 -7.26
C SER A 115 -3.91 -21.53 -8.07
N TYR A 116 -4.84 -20.62 -8.26
CA TYR A 116 -6.05 -20.82 -9.07
C TYR A 116 -6.31 -19.58 -9.93
N ALA A 117 -6.72 -19.81 -11.17
CA ALA A 117 -7.09 -18.71 -12.06
C ALA A 117 -8.24 -17.87 -11.46
N ALA A 118 -8.05 -16.55 -11.47
CA ALA A 118 -9.05 -15.57 -11.07
C ALA A 118 -9.50 -14.76 -12.29
N SER A 119 -10.82 -14.61 -12.45
CA SER A 119 -11.39 -13.82 -13.54
C SER A 119 -12.61 -13.06 -13.04
N LEU A 120 -12.47 -11.72 -12.96
CA LEU A 120 -13.50 -10.83 -12.46
C LEU A 120 -13.81 -9.74 -13.49
N THR A 121 -15.06 -9.27 -13.49
CA THR A 121 -15.52 -8.22 -14.40
C THR A 121 -16.01 -7.02 -13.58
N ILE A 122 -15.62 -5.81 -13.95
CA ILE A 122 -16.13 -4.58 -13.37
C ILE A 122 -17.63 -4.48 -13.64
N LYS A 123 -18.40 -4.31 -12.56
CA LYS A 123 -19.85 -4.06 -12.59
C LYS A 123 -20.17 -2.60 -12.43
N ASN A 124 -19.41 -1.90 -11.61
CA ASN A 124 -19.56 -0.49 -11.38
C ASN A 124 -18.19 0.15 -11.07
N ASN A 125 -18.04 1.43 -11.39
CA ASN A 125 -16.90 2.24 -10.95
C ASN A 125 -17.37 3.67 -10.67
N GLU A 126 -16.75 4.31 -9.70
CA GLU A 126 -17.03 5.67 -9.30
C GLU A 126 -15.79 6.37 -8.75
N ASN A 127 -15.83 7.70 -8.72
CA ASN A 127 -14.82 8.50 -8.06
C ASN A 127 -15.25 8.76 -6.62
N ILE A 128 -14.35 8.53 -5.67
CA ILE A 128 -14.58 8.75 -4.25
C ILE A 128 -13.50 9.66 -3.67
N LYS A 129 -13.75 10.20 -2.48
CA LYS A 129 -12.77 11.04 -1.77
C LYS A 129 -11.60 10.19 -1.29
N ALA A 130 -10.36 10.63 -1.55
CA ALA A 130 -9.15 9.93 -1.14
C ALA A 130 -8.84 10.05 0.37
N GLU A 131 -9.52 10.95 1.08
CA GLU A 131 -9.33 11.14 2.53
C GLU A 131 -9.48 9.84 3.33
N MET A 132 -10.29 8.90 2.85
CA MET A 132 -10.45 7.58 3.46
C MET A 132 -9.18 6.73 3.52
N PHE A 133 -8.19 7.05 2.69
CA PHE A 133 -6.91 6.32 2.68
C PHE A 133 -5.95 6.82 3.75
N LEU A 134 -6.11 8.04 4.23
CA LEU A 134 -5.16 8.67 5.14
C LEU A 134 -5.59 8.50 6.59
N PRO A 135 -4.66 8.43 7.56
CA PRO A 135 -4.99 8.46 8.96
C PRO A 135 -5.73 9.76 9.29
N GLY A 136 -6.88 9.66 9.96
CA GLY A 136 -7.66 10.84 10.37
C GLY A 136 -6.96 11.67 11.45
N ASP A 137 -6.09 11.04 12.27
CA ASP A 137 -5.30 11.67 13.33
C ASP A 137 -3.91 11.07 13.35
N ARG A 138 -2.90 11.90 13.60
CA ARG A 138 -1.50 11.49 13.79
C ARG A 138 -1.31 10.50 14.95
N ASN A 139 -2.16 10.54 15.95
CA ASN A 139 -2.13 9.58 17.06
C ASN A 139 -2.49 8.15 16.59
N GLN A 140 -3.20 8.03 15.46
CA GLN A 140 -3.57 6.73 14.90
C GLN A 140 -2.39 5.97 14.28
N VAL A 141 -1.23 6.63 14.09
CA VAL A 141 -0.03 5.93 13.57
C VAL A 141 0.68 5.09 14.64
N ALA A 142 0.52 5.40 15.92
CA ALA A 142 1.03 4.54 16.99
C ALA A 142 0.24 3.22 17.04
N GLY A 143 0.93 2.12 17.32
CA GLY A 143 0.31 0.80 17.43
C GLY A 143 1.23 -0.33 16.97
N GLU A 144 0.66 -1.51 16.87
CA GLU A 144 1.30 -2.72 16.37
C GLU A 144 0.77 -3.03 14.98
N TYR A 145 1.69 -3.35 14.08
CA TYR A 145 1.40 -3.68 12.69
C TYR A 145 2.07 -5.00 12.33
N PHE A 146 1.38 -5.81 11.54
CA PHE A 146 1.85 -7.16 11.25
C PHE A 146 1.43 -7.63 9.85
N TYR A 147 2.24 -8.52 9.28
CA TYR A 147 1.86 -9.38 8.17
C TYR A 147 2.52 -10.76 8.31
N GLN A 148 1.85 -11.81 7.79
CA GLN A 148 2.42 -13.13 7.69
C GLN A 148 1.77 -13.93 6.57
N TYR A 149 2.59 -14.48 5.67
CA TYR A 149 2.16 -15.36 4.58
C TYR A 149 2.18 -16.82 5.02
N GLY A 150 1.06 -17.32 5.56
CA GLY A 150 1.00 -18.68 6.10
C GLY A 150 1.96 -18.90 7.28
N GLU A 151 2.09 -20.15 7.74
CA GLU A 151 2.92 -20.47 8.92
C GLU A 151 4.43 -20.38 8.66
N LYS A 152 4.85 -20.69 7.43
CA LYS A 152 6.27 -20.80 7.03
C LYS A 152 6.71 -19.70 6.05
N GLY A 153 5.81 -18.80 5.70
CA GLY A 153 6.09 -17.74 4.75
C GLY A 153 6.81 -16.53 5.36
N TYR A 154 6.96 -15.51 4.54
CA TYR A 154 7.46 -14.22 5.00
C TYR A 154 6.56 -13.63 6.06
N GLN A 155 7.18 -13.05 7.08
CA GLN A 155 6.46 -12.32 8.12
C GLN A 155 7.20 -11.05 8.49
N GLY A 156 6.47 -10.05 8.99
CA GLY A 156 7.05 -8.82 9.52
C GLY A 156 6.15 -8.19 10.57
N ASN A 157 6.78 -7.55 11.54
CA ASN A 157 6.10 -6.83 12.60
C ASN A 157 6.78 -5.49 12.83
N ILE A 158 6.00 -4.48 13.17
CA ILE A 158 6.52 -3.20 13.62
C ILE A 158 5.66 -2.68 14.78
N THR A 159 6.33 -2.23 15.83
CA THR A 159 5.72 -1.53 16.94
C THR A 159 6.12 -0.06 16.88
N ILE A 160 5.13 0.83 16.91
CA ILE A 160 5.32 2.27 16.84
C ILE A 160 4.73 2.90 18.09
N ARG A 161 5.52 3.68 18.82
CA ARG A 161 5.10 4.38 20.03
C ARG A 161 5.35 5.88 19.89
N LYS A 162 4.38 6.67 20.31
CA LYS A 162 4.54 8.13 20.37
C LYS A 162 5.50 8.49 21.49
N VAL A 163 6.48 9.33 21.20
CA VAL A 163 7.44 9.86 22.20
C VAL A 163 7.01 11.26 22.60
N THR A 164 7.10 12.24 21.71
CA THR A 164 6.67 13.63 21.95
C THR A 164 6.38 14.34 20.63
N GLY A 165 5.38 15.21 20.60
CA GLY A 165 5.02 15.96 19.38
C GLY A 165 4.79 15.06 18.20
N ASN A 166 5.64 15.18 17.18
CA ASN A 166 5.64 14.35 15.96
C ASN A 166 6.74 13.27 15.97
N SER A 167 7.43 13.08 17.11
CA SER A 167 8.48 12.06 17.26
C SER A 167 7.87 10.73 17.70
N PHE A 168 8.27 9.66 17.03
CA PHE A 168 7.85 8.29 17.29
C PHE A 168 9.06 7.38 17.40
N SER A 169 9.05 6.46 18.37
CA SER A 169 9.97 5.33 18.38
C SER A 169 9.39 4.17 17.58
N TYR A 170 10.26 3.39 16.99
CA TYR A 170 9.89 2.19 16.26
C TYR A 170 10.83 1.02 16.58
N GLU A 171 10.27 -0.18 16.57
CA GLU A 171 10.97 -1.46 16.58
C GLU A 171 10.36 -2.30 15.46
N ILE A 172 11.15 -2.70 14.49
CA ILE A 172 10.70 -3.48 13.32
C ILE A 172 11.56 -4.71 13.14
N GLY A 173 10.93 -5.82 12.79
CA GLY A 173 11.60 -7.05 12.40
C GLY A 173 10.83 -7.76 11.29
N SER A 174 11.56 -8.44 10.43
CA SER A 174 11.00 -9.34 9.42
C SER A 174 11.81 -10.61 9.30
N VAL A 175 11.16 -11.67 8.82
CA VAL A 175 11.79 -12.97 8.64
C VAL A 175 11.37 -13.51 7.27
N THR A 176 12.34 -14.07 6.53
CA THR A 176 12.05 -14.73 5.25
C THR A 176 11.31 -16.05 5.45
N HIS A 177 10.82 -16.65 4.36
CA HIS A 177 10.18 -17.96 4.39
C HIS A 177 11.17 -19.09 4.76
N ASP A 178 10.63 -20.23 5.20
CA ASP A 178 11.39 -21.45 5.39
C ASP A 178 12.01 -21.94 4.04
N PRO A 179 13.19 -22.60 4.07
CA PRO A 179 13.98 -22.95 5.26
C PRO A 179 14.96 -21.85 5.71
N GLY A 180 15.08 -20.75 4.98
CA GLY A 180 16.11 -19.74 5.19
C GLY A 180 15.99 -19.01 6.53
N ARG A 181 14.78 -18.55 6.88
CA ARG A 181 14.49 -17.78 8.11
C ARG A 181 15.47 -16.64 8.38
N ASN A 182 15.94 -15.99 7.30
CA ASN A 182 16.85 -14.85 7.40
C ASN A 182 16.11 -13.64 7.97
N ILE A 183 16.81 -12.83 8.75
CA ILE A 183 16.25 -11.73 9.54
C ILE A 183 16.70 -10.38 8.98
N ALA A 184 15.77 -9.43 8.97
CA ALA A 184 16.03 -8.01 8.87
C ALA A 184 15.38 -7.32 10.07
N ASP A 185 16.10 -6.45 10.75
CA ASP A 185 15.58 -5.68 11.88
C ASP A 185 16.16 -4.28 11.94
N ALA A 186 15.42 -3.37 12.57
CA ALA A 186 15.86 -2.02 12.87
C ALA A 186 15.05 -1.44 14.05
N SER A 187 15.66 -0.53 14.80
CA SER A 187 14.97 0.22 15.82
C SER A 187 15.50 1.66 15.89
N GLY A 188 14.67 2.59 16.35
CA GLY A 188 15.08 3.98 16.45
C GLY A 188 13.96 4.93 16.76
N THR A 189 14.20 6.20 16.47
CA THR A 189 13.21 7.26 16.54
C THR A 189 13.16 8.02 15.22
N ALA A 190 11.97 8.45 14.83
CA ALA A 190 11.76 9.20 13.60
C ALA A 190 10.72 10.30 13.79
N VAL A 191 10.79 11.34 12.97
CA VAL A 191 9.82 12.44 12.97
C VAL A 191 8.81 12.21 11.87
N LEU A 192 7.53 12.11 12.24
CA LEU A 192 6.42 11.97 11.30
C LEU A 192 6.17 13.30 10.57
N LYS A 193 6.28 13.28 9.25
CA LYS A 193 5.96 14.39 8.36
C LYS A 193 5.09 13.85 7.22
N ASP A 194 3.96 14.50 6.93
CA ASP A 194 3.06 14.14 5.82
C ASP A 194 2.67 12.66 5.79
N ASN A 195 2.33 12.11 6.97
CA ASN A 195 1.98 10.69 7.19
C ASN A 195 3.10 9.71 6.79
N GLN A 196 4.35 10.12 6.87
CA GLN A 196 5.50 9.26 6.57
C GLN A 196 6.71 9.59 7.44
N PHE A 197 7.61 8.61 7.58
CA PHE A 197 8.96 8.81 8.11
C PHE A 197 9.96 7.86 7.46
N ILE A 198 11.24 8.11 7.67
CA ILE A 198 12.34 7.27 7.17
C ILE A 198 12.89 6.42 8.31
N ILE A 199 13.04 5.12 8.06
CA ILE A 199 13.89 4.21 8.83
C ILE A 199 15.27 4.25 8.19
N GLU A 200 16.28 4.73 8.89
CA GLU A 200 17.66 4.73 8.45
C GLU A 200 18.41 3.61 9.15
N VAL A 201 18.67 2.49 8.44
CA VAL A 201 19.47 1.38 8.95
C VAL A 201 20.95 1.78 8.92
N ASN A 202 21.38 2.37 7.82
CA ASN A 202 22.69 2.99 7.62
C ASN A 202 22.61 4.01 6.47
N LYS A 203 23.72 4.64 6.11
CA LYS A 203 23.75 5.70 5.10
C LYS A 203 23.26 5.27 3.71
N SER A 204 23.46 4.00 3.34
CA SER A 204 23.08 3.43 2.03
C SER A 204 21.78 2.60 2.09
N CYS A 205 21.24 2.35 3.28
CA CYS A 205 20.05 1.54 3.48
C CYS A 205 18.98 2.33 4.22
N LYS A 206 17.94 2.76 3.51
CA LYS A 206 16.84 3.54 4.05
C LYS A 206 15.51 3.00 3.55
N PHE A 207 14.52 3.04 4.42
CA PHE A 207 13.16 2.63 4.11
C PHE A 207 12.19 3.77 4.40
N LEU A 208 11.33 4.04 3.45
CA LEU A 208 10.23 4.97 3.60
C LEU A 208 9.00 4.24 4.15
N VAL A 209 8.55 4.67 5.32
CA VAL A 209 7.30 4.21 5.95
C VAL A 209 6.20 5.20 5.65
N ARG A 210 5.15 4.77 4.98
CA ARG A 210 3.93 5.57 4.71
C ARG A 210 2.74 4.99 5.44
N PHE A 211 2.04 5.87 6.16
CA PHE A 211 0.87 5.49 6.94
C PHE A 211 -0.42 5.75 6.18
N TYR A 212 -1.31 4.79 6.29
CA TYR A 212 -2.66 4.81 5.75
C TYR A 212 -3.67 4.49 6.86
N ASN A 213 -4.96 4.60 6.56
CA ASN A 213 -6.01 4.28 7.51
C ASN A 213 -6.06 2.77 7.82
N GLY A 214 -5.46 2.39 8.96
CA GLY A 214 -5.43 1.02 9.46
C GLY A 214 -4.34 0.11 8.86
N PHE A 215 -3.35 0.66 8.16
CA PHE A 215 -2.17 -0.08 7.68
C PHE A 215 -1.01 0.88 7.38
N LEU A 216 0.17 0.32 7.17
CA LEU A 216 1.30 1.04 6.64
C LEU A 216 1.99 0.25 5.53
N ILE A 217 2.74 0.97 4.71
CA ILE A 217 3.57 0.39 3.65
C ILE A 217 4.99 0.85 3.85
N ILE A 218 5.91 -0.11 3.85
CA ILE A 218 7.34 0.14 3.87
C ILE A 218 7.89 -0.17 2.49
N SER A 219 8.68 0.76 1.96
CA SER A 219 9.38 0.61 0.69
C SER A 219 10.83 1.05 0.82
N GLU A 220 11.73 0.40 0.10
CA GLU A 220 13.12 0.84 0.00
C GLU A 220 13.19 2.20 -0.71
N GLU A 221 13.97 3.13 -0.17
CA GLU A 221 14.08 4.49 -0.72
C GLU A 221 15.27 4.62 -1.68
N ASN A 222 16.40 3.98 -1.39
CA ASN A 222 17.63 4.17 -2.16
C ASN A 222 18.54 2.92 -2.16
N SER A 223 18.02 1.70 -2.18
CA SER A 223 18.94 0.56 -2.32
C SER A 223 19.40 0.42 -3.78
N THR A 224 20.63 0.74 -4.05
CA THR A 224 21.27 0.47 -5.35
C THR A 224 21.76 -0.98 -5.44
N GLN A 225 21.91 -1.68 -4.32
CA GLN A 225 22.34 -3.07 -4.23
C GLN A 225 21.66 -3.82 -3.08
N LEU A 226 21.29 -5.08 -3.31
CA LEU A 226 20.62 -5.97 -2.36
C LEU A 226 21.34 -6.17 -1.01
N ASN A 227 22.64 -5.83 -0.91
CA ASN A 227 23.45 -6.05 0.29
C ASN A 227 23.75 -4.80 1.11
N ASP A 228 23.24 -3.63 0.72
CA ASP A 228 23.54 -2.36 1.39
C ASP A 228 23.02 -2.33 2.84
N CYS A 229 21.97 -3.08 3.14
CA CYS A 229 21.36 -3.14 4.47
C CYS A 229 22.05 -4.09 5.45
N GLN A 230 22.94 -4.98 4.96
CA GLN A 230 23.60 -6.01 5.77
C GLN A 230 22.63 -6.96 6.49
N PHE A 231 21.42 -7.12 5.96
CA PHE A 231 20.44 -8.10 6.44
C PHE A 231 20.80 -9.52 5.98
N GLY A 232 20.13 -10.50 6.55
CA GLY A 232 20.23 -11.88 6.05
C GLY A 232 19.79 -11.97 4.57
N PHE A 233 20.22 -13.03 3.88
CA PHE A 233 19.95 -13.21 2.46
C PHE A 233 18.45 -13.08 2.12
N ASN A 234 18.10 -12.19 1.18
CA ASN A 234 16.71 -11.89 0.79
C ASN A 234 15.80 -11.33 1.92
N ALA A 235 16.36 -10.97 3.08
CA ALA A 235 15.58 -10.33 4.12
C ALA A 235 15.44 -8.82 3.82
N THR A 236 14.24 -8.27 4.04
CA THR A 236 13.94 -6.86 3.85
C THR A 236 12.89 -6.40 4.85
N LEU A 237 12.87 -5.11 5.17
CA LEU A 237 11.80 -4.49 5.95
C LEU A 237 10.61 -4.07 5.07
N ALA A 238 10.77 -4.10 3.74
CA ALA A 238 9.71 -3.71 2.81
C ALA A 238 8.50 -4.65 2.91
N GLY A 239 7.30 -4.07 2.88
CA GLY A 239 6.07 -4.85 2.98
C GLY A 239 4.82 -3.99 3.22
N ILE A 240 3.68 -4.67 3.28
CA ILE A 240 2.38 -4.10 3.66
C ILE A 240 2.03 -4.67 5.02
N TYR A 241 1.88 -3.82 6.03
CA TYR A 241 1.64 -4.21 7.42
C TYR A 241 0.25 -3.73 7.85
N LEU A 242 -0.63 -4.66 8.23
CA LEU A 242 -1.94 -4.33 8.79
C LEU A 242 -1.78 -3.86 10.24
N LYS A 243 -2.48 -2.80 10.64
CA LYS A 243 -2.59 -2.40 12.04
C LYS A 243 -3.42 -3.42 12.79
N THR A 244 -2.86 -4.02 13.83
CA THR A 244 -3.51 -5.07 14.65
C THR A 244 -3.92 -4.58 16.04
N LYS A 245 -3.23 -3.52 16.55
CA LYS A 245 -3.54 -2.84 17.82
C LYS A 245 -3.28 -1.35 17.77
#